data_c9ff8785cca5eb187cb7c131611ebf51
#
_entry.id   c9ff8785cca5eb187cb7c131611ebf51
#
_cell.length_a   1.000
_cell.length_b   1.000
_cell.length_c   1.000
_cell.angle_alpha   90.00
_cell.angle_beta   90.00
_cell.angle_gamma   90.00
#
_symmetry.space_group_name_H-M   'P 1'
#
loop_
_entity.id
_entity.type
_entity.pdbx_description
1 polymer ?
#
loop_
_entity_poly.entity_id
_entity_poly.type
_entity_poly.pdbx_seq_one_letter_code
_entity_poly.pdbx_strand_id
1 'polypeptide(L)'
;VNGRNPFNKFKNFYAWAKVYVDLKQKFLYGRQLNDYSYAKEADIRFLTDHLFLSYTQVESGFNQQVEERVINIKMADVTYNLCRRLKSDRVIIGKTGTILADTEVKLMNKMHQLFSGTVKLEDGSAIIIDRTKANYIFNTFFNRASKIAIFYKFIEEGNLLRDTFPCHTSIPEDFNKDCTGEMVFIGQIQSNREGVNLSTADYLIMYNIDYAAVSYFQARARMQSKDRLKPAIVYWLFAENSLDQKIYDAVKNKKNFTLSHFKKHAGIKTAKQVH
;
A
#
# COMPACT_ATOMS: atom_id res chain seq x y z
N VAL A 1 4.53 36.77 -6.97
CA VAL A 1 5.74 35.94 -6.82
C VAL A 1 6.02 35.35 -8.16
N ASN A 2 7.09 35.79 -8.85
CA ASN A 2 7.50 35.27 -10.15
C ASN A 2 8.07 33.85 -9.96
N GLY A 3 7.26 32.83 -10.16
CA GLY A 3 7.64 31.42 -10.11
C GLY A 3 8.56 31.02 -11.27
N ARG A 4 9.73 31.63 -11.36
CA ARG A 4 10.72 31.21 -12.35
C ARG A 4 11.40 29.95 -11.85
N ASN A 5 11.46 28.94 -12.72
CA ASN A 5 12.22 27.73 -12.47
C ASN A 5 13.69 28.07 -12.12
N PRO A 6 14.16 27.81 -10.88
CA PRO A 6 15.51 28.17 -10.45
C PRO A 6 16.62 27.44 -11.21
N PHE A 7 16.25 26.40 -11.97
CA PHE A 7 17.15 25.55 -12.74
C PHE A 7 17.22 25.86 -14.23
N ASN A 8 16.57 26.91 -14.71
CA ASN A 8 16.56 27.33 -16.12
C ASN A 8 17.94 27.55 -16.75
N LYS A 9 18.97 27.80 -15.94
CA LYS A 9 20.35 27.96 -16.39
C LYS A 9 21.02 26.68 -16.91
N PHE A 10 20.43 25.51 -16.62
CA PHE A 10 21.00 24.23 -17.00
C PHE A 10 20.42 23.75 -18.32
N LYS A 11 21.28 23.49 -19.32
CA LYS A 11 20.89 23.05 -20.66
C LYS A 11 20.28 21.64 -20.68
N ASN A 12 20.64 20.78 -19.72
CA ASN A 12 20.17 19.40 -19.62
C ASN A 12 20.36 18.86 -18.20
N PHE A 13 19.78 17.67 -17.95
CA PHE A 13 19.87 16.97 -16.68
C PHE A 13 21.32 16.76 -16.21
N TYR A 14 22.23 16.41 -17.09
CA TYR A 14 23.61 16.09 -16.70
C TYR A 14 24.38 17.33 -16.21
N ALA A 15 24.13 18.48 -16.81
CA ALA A 15 24.68 19.76 -16.33
C ALA A 15 24.14 20.13 -14.95
N TRP A 16 22.85 19.90 -14.70
CA TRP A 16 22.21 20.06 -13.42
C TRP A 16 22.76 19.07 -12.37
N ALA A 17 22.86 17.79 -12.74
CA ALA A 17 23.30 16.75 -11.84
C ALA A 17 24.75 16.93 -11.36
N LYS A 18 25.65 17.49 -12.17
CA LYS A 18 27.02 17.84 -11.76
C LYS A 18 27.06 18.80 -10.57
N VAL A 19 26.06 19.65 -10.40
CA VAL A 19 25.99 20.62 -9.30
C VAL A 19 25.26 20.06 -8.08
N TYR A 20 24.12 19.38 -8.31
CA TYR A 20 23.18 19.01 -7.27
C TYR A 20 23.13 17.52 -6.92
N VAL A 21 24.01 16.70 -7.52
CA VAL A 21 24.07 15.28 -7.22
C VAL A 21 25.50 14.84 -6.94
N ASP A 22 25.70 14.12 -5.85
CA ASP A 22 26.95 13.43 -5.57
C ASP A 22 27.03 12.15 -6.41
N LEU A 23 27.67 12.29 -7.58
CA LEU A 23 27.73 11.22 -8.57
C LEU A 23 28.54 10.04 -8.03
N LYS A 24 27.91 8.88 -7.90
CA LYS A 24 28.58 7.61 -7.57
C LYS A 24 28.54 6.68 -8.76
N GLN A 25 29.53 5.79 -8.83
CA GLN A 25 29.58 4.78 -9.86
C GLN A 25 29.12 3.44 -9.29
N LYS A 26 28.25 2.75 -10.01
CA LYS A 26 27.81 1.38 -9.71
C LYS A 26 28.23 0.45 -10.84
N PHE A 27 28.74 -0.72 -10.45
CA PHE A 27 29.00 -1.81 -11.39
C PHE A 27 27.74 -2.66 -11.52
N LEU A 28 27.16 -2.75 -12.71
CA LEU A 28 26.00 -3.60 -13.01
C LEU A 28 26.21 -4.30 -14.35
N TYR A 29 26.06 -5.61 -14.34
CA TYR A 29 26.22 -6.45 -15.56
C TYR A 29 27.55 -6.23 -16.30
N GLY A 30 28.66 -6.09 -15.55
CA GLY A 30 29.98 -5.88 -16.13
C GLY A 30 30.22 -4.48 -16.72
N ARG A 31 29.28 -3.53 -16.55
CA ARG A 31 29.41 -2.14 -17.00
C ARG A 31 29.36 -1.18 -15.82
N GLN A 32 30.16 -0.13 -15.94
CA GLN A 32 30.17 0.96 -14.99
C GLN A 32 29.07 1.97 -15.36
N LEU A 33 28.12 2.19 -14.43
CA LEU A 33 27.00 3.09 -14.62
C LEU A 33 27.04 4.19 -13.55
N ASN A 34 26.68 5.40 -13.95
CA ASN A 34 26.54 6.51 -13.03
C ASN A 34 25.25 6.39 -12.22
N ASP A 35 25.39 6.51 -10.90
CA ASP A 35 24.27 6.53 -9.96
C ASP A 35 23.96 7.97 -9.55
N TYR A 36 22.80 8.47 -9.95
CA TYR A 36 22.31 9.82 -9.67
C TYR A 36 21.36 9.87 -8.45
N SER A 37 21.32 8.83 -7.60
CA SER A 37 20.40 8.75 -6.47
C SER A 37 20.78 9.63 -5.28
N TYR A 38 21.95 10.24 -5.28
CA TYR A 38 22.48 11.00 -4.17
C TYR A 38 22.37 12.51 -4.41
N ALA A 39 21.14 13.02 -4.36
CA ALA A 39 20.89 14.44 -4.52
C ALA A 39 21.30 15.22 -3.27
N LYS A 40 21.86 16.43 -3.45
CA LYS A 40 22.13 17.42 -2.40
C LYS A 40 20.81 18.10 -2.02
N GLU A 41 20.03 17.40 -1.23
CA GLU A 41 18.64 17.78 -0.91
C GLU A 41 18.55 19.18 -0.29
N ALA A 42 19.47 19.53 0.60
CA ALA A 42 19.49 20.84 1.26
C ALA A 42 19.65 22.00 0.27
N ASP A 43 20.55 21.84 -0.72
CA ASP A 43 20.80 22.87 -1.72
C ASP A 43 19.61 23.03 -2.67
N ILE A 44 18.98 21.92 -3.04
CA ILE A 44 17.78 21.91 -3.87
C ILE A 44 16.62 22.56 -3.14
N ARG A 45 16.37 22.21 -1.89
CA ARG A 45 15.31 22.78 -1.06
C ARG A 45 15.49 24.28 -0.90
N PHE A 46 16.69 24.74 -0.54
CA PHE A 46 16.96 26.17 -0.41
C PHE A 46 16.53 26.98 -1.64
N LEU A 47 16.68 26.40 -2.84
CA LEU A 47 16.29 27.06 -4.09
C LEU A 47 14.82 26.92 -4.45
N THR A 48 14.13 25.92 -3.89
CA THR A 48 12.77 25.55 -4.33
C THR A 48 11.70 25.76 -3.27
N ASP A 49 12.05 25.87 -1.97
CA ASP A 49 11.06 25.98 -0.89
C ASP A 49 10.07 27.12 -1.08
N HIS A 50 10.52 28.23 -1.64
CA HIS A 50 9.67 29.39 -1.95
C HIS A 50 8.64 29.11 -3.08
N LEU A 51 8.80 28.03 -3.84
CA LEU A 51 7.89 27.61 -4.93
C LEU A 51 6.80 26.66 -4.41
N PHE A 52 6.95 26.12 -3.22
CA PHE A 52 6.03 25.19 -2.61
C PHE A 52 5.35 25.80 -1.39
N LEU A 53 4.04 25.71 -1.37
CA LEU A 53 3.24 25.94 -0.16
C LEU A 53 3.00 24.56 0.48
N SER A 54 3.58 24.36 1.65
CA SER A 54 3.42 23.14 2.44
C SER A 54 2.76 23.47 3.76
N TYR A 55 1.61 22.87 4.02
CA TYR A 55 0.91 22.97 5.30
C TYR A 55 0.80 21.58 5.93
N THR A 56 1.07 21.50 7.21
CA THR A 56 0.69 20.34 8.00
C THR A 56 -0.82 20.28 8.15
N GLN A 57 -1.36 19.12 8.48
CA GLN A 57 -2.81 18.95 8.69
C GLN A 57 -3.32 19.86 9.81
N VAL A 58 -2.52 20.04 10.89
CA VAL A 58 -2.84 20.95 12.00
C VAL A 58 -2.91 22.40 11.53
N GLU A 59 -1.92 22.88 10.80
CA GLU A 59 -1.90 24.23 10.20
C GLU A 59 -3.06 24.44 9.22
N SER A 60 -3.55 23.38 8.59
CA SER A 60 -4.70 23.40 7.68
C SER A 60 -6.04 23.35 8.42
N GLY A 61 -6.06 23.34 9.77
CA GLY A 61 -7.25 23.36 10.60
C GLY A 61 -7.90 22.00 10.84
N PHE A 62 -7.17 20.89 10.66
CA PHE A 62 -7.65 19.57 11.04
C PHE A 62 -7.33 19.32 12.52
N ASN A 63 -8.34 19.35 13.37
CA ASN A 63 -8.21 19.26 14.82
C ASN A 63 -8.06 17.82 15.33
N GLN A 64 -8.50 16.84 14.53
CA GLN A 64 -8.46 15.43 14.93
C GLN A 64 -7.34 14.68 14.24
N GLN A 65 -6.56 13.95 15.02
CA GLN A 65 -5.50 13.08 14.50
C GLN A 65 -6.08 11.75 14.00
N VAL A 66 -5.38 11.15 13.04
CA VAL A 66 -5.66 9.78 12.61
C VAL A 66 -5.01 8.81 13.59
N GLU A 67 -5.84 8.02 14.25
CA GLU A 67 -5.39 6.91 15.09
C GLU A 67 -5.25 5.65 14.24
N GLU A 68 -4.10 5.02 14.28
CA GLU A 68 -3.83 3.80 13.52
C GLU A 68 -3.70 2.60 14.45
N ARG A 69 -4.39 1.53 14.13
CA ARG A 69 -4.38 0.27 14.88
C ARG A 69 -4.06 -0.88 13.95
N VAL A 70 -3.06 -1.68 14.30
CA VAL A 70 -2.69 -2.90 13.58
C VAL A 70 -3.37 -4.09 14.24
N ILE A 71 -4.01 -4.93 13.43
CA ILE A 71 -4.62 -6.19 13.86
C ILE A 71 -3.94 -7.31 13.09
N ASN A 72 -3.28 -8.22 13.83
CA ASN A 72 -2.67 -9.40 13.26
C ASN A 72 -3.68 -10.55 13.23
N ILE A 73 -3.86 -11.15 12.08
CA ILE A 73 -4.84 -12.21 11.82
C ILE A 73 -4.11 -13.49 11.43
N LYS A 74 -4.35 -14.56 12.19
CA LYS A 74 -3.90 -15.89 11.83
C LYS A 74 -4.75 -16.38 10.66
N MET A 75 -4.14 -16.53 9.49
CA MET A 75 -4.80 -17.07 8.29
C MET A 75 -5.03 -18.58 8.42
N ALA A 76 -5.84 -19.14 7.53
CA ALA A 76 -6.01 -20.57 7.45
C ALA A 76 -4.70 -21.28 7.04
N ASP A 77 -4.52 -22.52 7.49
CA ASP A 77 -3.31 -23.31 7.24
C ASP A 77 -2.99 -23.47 5.74
N VAL A 78 -4.00 -23.50 4.89
CA VAL A 78 -3.85 -23.56 3.42
C VAL A 78 -3.04 -22.38 2.91
N THR A 79 -3.25 -21.18 3.43
CA THR A 79 -2.50 -19.97 3.06
C THR A 79 -1.02 -20.13 3.36
N TYR A 80 -0.66 -20.56 4.57
CA TYR A 80 0.73 -20.76 4.98
C TYR A 80 1.41 -21.89 4.19
N ASN A 81 0.68 -22.98 3.91
CA ASN A 81 1.18 -24.10 3.12
C ASN A 81 1.49 -23.69 1.68
N LEU A 82 0.58 -22.92 1.04
CA LEU A 82 0.82 -22.40 -0.32
C LEU A 82 1.99 -21.42 -0.35
N CYS A 83 2.09 -20.53 0.63
CA CYS A 83 3.23 -19.59 0.74
C CYS A 83 4.56 -20.33 0.88
N ARG A 84 4.62 -21.39 1.72
CA ARG A 84 5.83 -22.19 1.91
C ARG A 84 6.22 -22.91 0.63
N ARG A 85 5.27 -23.59 -0.01
CA ARG A 85 5.50 -24.29 -1.28
C ARG A 85 5.94 -23.33 -2.38
N LEU A 86 5.27 -22.20 -2.53
CA LEU A 86 5.62 -21.23 -3.57
C LEU A 86 7.00 -20.61 -3.36
N LYS A 87 7.41 -20.42 -2.12
CA LYS A 87 8.76 -19.96 -1.79
C LYS A 87 9.83 -20.97 -2.17
N SER A 88 9.57 -22.29 -1.97
CA SER A 88 10.46 -23.39 -2.32
C SER A 88 10.47 -23.68 -3.83
N ASP A 89 9.31 -23.94 -4.38
CA ASP A 89 9.15 -24.60 -5.68
C ASP A 89 8.96 -23.60 -6.83
N ARG A 90 8.61 -22.34 -6.51
CA ARG A 90 8.35 -21.25 -7.46
C ARG A 90 7.14 -21.46 -8.37
N VAL A 91 6.59 -22.64 -8.40
CA VAL A 91 5.39 -23.01 -9.17
C VAL A 91 4.51 -23.96 -8.35
N ILE A 92 3.22 -23.75 -8.41
CA ILE A 92 2.22 -24.65 -7.84
C ILE A 92 1.18 -24.95 -8.91
N ILE A 93 1.09 -26.20 -9.34
CA ILE A 93 0.08 -26.67 -10.28
C ILE A 93 -1.06 -27.25 -9.45
N GLY A 94 -2.24 -26.69 -9.62
CA GLY A 94 -3.47 -27.10 -8.95
C GLY A 94 -4.57 -27.48 -9.98
N LYS A 95 -5.68 -27.99 -9.48
CA LYS A 95 -6.84 -28.33 -10.33
C LYS A 95 -7.47 -27.10 -10.98
N THR A 96 -7.40 -25.96 -10.32
CA THR A 96 -7.99 -24.70 -10.78
C THR A 96 -7.05 -23.87 -11.64
N GLY A 97 -5.76 -24.24 -11.73
CA GLY A 97 -4.77 -23.53 -12.52
C GLY A 97 -3.40 -23.49 -11.85
N THR A 98 -2.50 -22.69 -12.42
CA THR A 98 -1.09 -22.61 -12.01
C THR A 98 -0.79 -21.28 -11.33
N ILE A 99 -0.13 -21.34 -10.17
CA ILE A 99 0.46 -20.18 -9.52
C ILE A 99 1.96 -20.19 -9.85
N LEU A 100 2.40 -19.21 -10.64
CA LEU A 100 3.80 -19.08 -11.06
C LEU A 100 4.48 -17.89 -10.41
N ALA A 101 5.66 -18.12 -9.85
CA ALA A 101 6.51 -17.11 -9.20
C ALA A 101 8.00 -17.28 -9.60
N ASP A 102 8.23 -17.40 -10.91
CA ASP A 102 9.54 -17.61 -11.55
C ASP A 102 10.56 -16.51 -11.25
N THR A 103 10.09 -15.30 -10.96
CA THR A 103 10.94 -14.17 -10.57
C THR A 103 10.68 -13.73 -9.13
N GLU A 104 11.66 -13.05 -8.50
CA GLU A 104 11.53 -12.53 -7.15
C GLU A 104 10.39 -11.50 -7.02
N VAL A 105 10.13 -10.73 -8.08
CA VAL A 105 9.03 -9.76 -8.11
C VAL A 105 7.69 -10.49 -8.14
N LYS A 106 7.56 -11.52 -8.97
CA LYS A 106 6.34 -12.34 -9.00
C LYS A 106 6.15 -13.05 -7.65
N LEU A 107 7.21 -13.59 -7.06
CA LEU A 107 7.13 -14.22 -5.73
C LEU A 107 6.61 -13.24 -4.67
N MET A 108 7.20 -12.06 -4.59
CA MET A 108 6.77 -11.02 -3.66
C MET A 108 5.28 -10.71 -3.82
N ASN A 109 4.83 -10.49 -5.06
CA ASN A 109 3.44 -10.18 -5.34
C ASN A 109 2.49 -11.35 -5.05
N LYS A 110 2.86 -12.58 -5.44
CA LYS A 110 2.04 -13.77 -5.17
C LYS A 110 1.92 -14.07 -3.68
N MET A 111 3.01 -13.93 -2.91
CA MET A 111 2.96 -14.07 -1.46
C MET A 111 2.04 -13.02 -0.83
N HIS A 112 2.11 -11.78 -1.30
CA HIS A 112 1.23 -10.72 -0.80
C HIS A 112 -0.25 -10.99 -1.11
N GLN A 113 -0.56 -11.54 -2.30
CA GLN A 113 -1.90 -11.99 -2.66
C GLN A 113 -2.37 -13.16 -1.76
N LEU A 114 -1.54 -14.20 -1.60
CA LEU A 114 -1.86 -15.35 -0.77
C LEU A 114 -2.17 -14.94 0.69
N PHE A 115 -1.37 -14.07 1.28
CA PHE A 115 -1.60 -13.54 2.63
C PHE A 115 -2.83 -12.63 2.74
N SER A 116 -3.40 -12.19 1.63
CA SER A 116 -4.70 -11.51 1.62
C SER A 116 -5.88 -12.46 1.38
N GLY A 117 -5.62 -13.75 1.18
CA GLY A 117 -6.62 -14.78 0.95
C GLY A 117 -7.01 -14.98 -0.52
N THR A 118 -6.30 -14.37 -1.46
CA THR A 118 -6.58 -14.47 -2.90
C THR A 118 -5.30 -14.75 -3.69
N VAL A 119 -5.41 -15.23 -4.92
CA VAL A 119 -4.26 -15.29 -5.82
C VAL A 119 -4.69 -15.22 -7.29
N LYS A 120 -3.94 -14.49 -8.10
CA LYS A 120 -4.06 -14.48 -9.56
C LYS A 120 -3.27 -15.65 -10.14
N LEU A 121 -3.89 -16.45 -11.01
CA LEU A 121 -3.29 -17.57 -11.71
C LEU A 121 -2.53 -17.12 -12.98
N GLU A 122 -1.82 -18.03 -13.61
CA GLU A 122 -1.02 -17.72 -14.80
C GLU A 122 -1.87 -17.43 -16.03
N ASP A 123 -3.06 -18.04 -16.14
CA ASP A 123 -4.04 -17.77 -17.18
C ASP A 123 -4.75 -16.41 -17.06
N GLY A 124 -4.43 -15.65 -16.00
CA GLY A 124 -4.99 -14.35 -15.74
C GLY A 124 -6.24 -14.35 -14.86
N SER A 125 -6.86 -15.51 -14.64
CA SER A 125 -7.95 -15.67 -13.67
C SER A 125 -7.44 -15.48 -12.23
N ALA A 126 -8.35 -15.31 -11.29
CA ALA A 126 -8.00 -15.21 -9.87
C ALA A 126 -8.95 -16.06 -9.03
N ILE A 127 -8.45 -16.56 -7.90
CA ILE A 127 -9.23 -17.41 -6.99
C ILE A 127 -9.15 -16.91 -5.55
N ILE A 128 -10.21 -17.12 -4.81
CA ILE A 128 -10.28 -16.95 -3.36
C ILE A 128 -9.82 -18.26 -2.71
N ILE A 129 -8.83 -18.17 -1.82
CA ILE A 129 -8.24 -19.30 -1.11
C ILE A 129 -8.66 -19.31 0.35
N ASP A 130 -8.77 -18.12 0.94
CA ASP A 130 -8.96 -17.94 2.37
C ASP A 130 -9.85 -16.73 2.65
N ARG A 131 -10.92 -16.92 3.39
CA ARG A 131 -11.90 -15.87 3.75
C ARG A 131 -11.66 -15.29 5.14
N THR A 132 -10.60 -15.69 5.83
CA THR A 132 -10.38 -15.36 7.25
C THR A 132 -10.41 -13.87 7.53
N LYS A 133 -9.68 -13.04 6.75
CA LYS A 133 -9.69 -11.58 6.92
C LYS A 133 -11.09 -10.97 6.69
N ALA A 134 -11.79 -11.39 5.65
CA ALA A 134 -13.13 -10.87 5.33
C ALA A 134 -14.14 -11.25 6.41
N ASN A 135 -14.14 -12.49 6.87
CA ASN A 135 -14.97 -12.97 7.98
C ASN A 135 -14.64 -12.26 9.29
N TYR A 136 -13.36 -11.97 9.54
CA TYR A 136 -12.96 -11.20 10.71
C TYR A 136 -13.58 -9.80 10.71
N ILE A 137 -13.54 -9.10 9.58
CA ILE A 137 -14.15 -7.78 9.45
C ILE A 137 -15.66 -7.88 9.71
N PHE A 138 -16.32 -8.83 9.05
CA PHE A 138 -17.76 -9.03 9.21
C PHE A 138 -18.13 -9.26 10.66
N ASN A 139 -17.50 -10.20 11.33
CA ASN A 139 -17.83 -10.57 12.72
C ASN A 139 -17.46 -9.49 13.74
N THR A 140 -16.38 -8.71 13.47
CA THR A 140 -15.84 -7.77 14.46
C THR A 140 -16.43 -6.37 14.32
N PHE A 141 -16.63 -5.90 13.10
CA PHE A 141 -16.98 -4.51 12.82
C PHE A 141 -18.42 -4.35 12.33
N PHE A 142 -18.88 -5.20 11.41
CA PHE A 142 -20.19 -5.04 10.78
C PHE A 142 -21.35 -5.18 11.78
N ASN A 143 -21.27 -6.15 12.68
CA ASN A 143 -22.33 -6.40 13.68
C ASN A 143 -22.40 -5.34 14.79
N ARG A 144 -21.57 -4.30 14.77
CA ARG A 144 -21.53 -3.25 15.82
C ARG A 144 -22.28 -1.98 15.45
N ALA A 145 -23.10 -2.00 14.42
CA ALA A 145 -23.81 -0.84 13.89
C ALA A 145 -22.90 0.36 13.59
N SER A 146 -21.67 0.07 13.18
CA SER A 146 -20.68 1.10 12.84
C SER A 146 -20.59 1.25 11.33
N LYS A 147 -20.52 2.48 10.86
CA LYS A 147 -20.35 2.83 9.46
C LYS A 147 -18.89 2.59 9.05
N ILE A 148 -18.64 1.55 8.25
CA ILE A 148 -17.29 1.11 7.91
C ILE A 148 -16.96 1.34 6.44
N ALA A 149 -15.73 1.77 6.19
CA ALA A 149 -15.14 1.83 4.86
C ALA A 149 -13.98 0.83 4.78
N ILE A 150 -13.89 0.09 3.68
CA ILE A 150 -12.85 -0.93 3.47
C ILE A 150 -12.07 -0.60 2.21
N PHE A 151 -10.75 -0.47 2.33
CA PHE A 151 -9.85 -0.35 1.20
C PHE A 151 -9.12 -1.66 0.95
N TYR A 152 -9.13 -2.08 -0.33
CA TYR A 152 -8.46 -3.28 -0.80
C TYR A 152 -7.44 -2.95 -1.91
N LYS A 153 -6.53 -3.88 -2.20
CA LYS A 153 -5.47 -3.71 -3.22
C LYS A 153 -5.74 -4.51 -4.49
N PHE A 154 -5.95 -5.81 -4.37
CA PHE A 154 -6.13 -6.71 -5.50
C PHE A 154 -7.61 -6.86 -5.87
N ILE A 155 -7.92 -6.94 -7.15
CA ILE A 155 -9.31 -6.98 -7.66
C ILE A 155 -10.12 -8.10 -6.97
N GLU A 156 -9.54 -9.27 -6.78
CA GLU A 156 -10.23 -10.42 -6.19
C GLU A 156 -10.55 -10.23 -4.70
N GLU A 157 -9.76 -9.43 -3.98
CA GLU A 157 -10.11 -9.00 -2.62
C GLU A 157 -11.42 -8.20 -2.63
N GLY A 158 -11.59 -7.32 -3.62
CA GLY A 158 -12.83 -6.56 -3.80
C GLY A 158 -14.02 -7.47 -4.11
N ASN A 159 -13.85 -8.52 -4.91
CA ASN A 159 -14.89 -9.52 -5.17
C ASN A 159 -15.26 -10.29 -3.90
N LEU A 160 -14.26 -10.74 -3.15
CA LEU A 160 -14.44 -11.40 -1.86
C LEU A 160 -15.20 -10.52 -0.87
N LEU A 161 -14.84 -9.24 -0.77
CA LEU A 161 -15.49 -8.30 0.14
C LEU A 161 -16.93 -8.02 -0.26
N ARG A 162 -17.22 -7.81 -1.54
CA ARG A 162 -18.60 -7.62 -2.04
C ARG A 162 -19.48 -8.84 -1.81
N ASP A 163 -18.91 -10.03 -1.94
CA ASP A 163 -19.60 -11.29 -1.61
C ASP A 163 -19.86 -11.46 -0.09
N THR A 164 -18.99 -10.88 0.74
CA THR A 164 -19.10 -10.96 2.20
C THR A 164 -20.09 -9.92 2.77
N PHE A 165 -20.19 -8.73 2.14
CA PHE A 165 -21.04 -7.64 2.60
C PHE A 165 -22.18 -7.39 1.59
N PRO A 166 -23.40 -7.88 1.87
CA PRO A 166 -24.51 -7.77 0.91
C PRO A 166 -24.95 -6.33 0.65
N CYS A 167 -24.89 -5.45 1.67
CA CYS A 167 -25.18 -4.03 1.51
C CYS A 167 -23.85 -3.26 1.39
N HIS A 168 -23.44 -2.95 0.16
CA HIS A 168 -22.18 -2.26 -0.11
C HIS A 168 -22.29 -1.27 -1.25
N THR A 169 -21.39 -0.29 -1.28
CA THR A 169 -21.21 0.65 -2.39
C THR A 169 -19.75 0.95 -2.64
N SER A 170 -19.41 1.37 -3.85
CA SER A 170 -18.12 1.97 -4.19
C SER A 170 -18.24 3.48 -4.48
N ILE A 171 -19.44 4.05 -4.28
CA ILE A 171 -19.76 5.45 -4.54
C ILE A 171 -19.74 6.18 -3.19
N PRO A 172 -18.82 7.13 -2.98
CA PRO A 172 -18.68 7.84 -1.70
C PRO A 172 -19.94 8.63 -1.31
N GLU A 173 -20.63 9.20 -2.30
CA GLU A 173 -21.84 9.99 -2.11
C GLU A 173 -22.97 9.14 -1.53
N ASP A 174 -23.16 7.92 -2.02
CA ASP A 174 -24.18 6.99 -1.53
C ASP A 174 -23.84 6.54 -0.12
N PHE A 175 -22.56 6.20 0.11
CA PHE A 175 -22.08 5.84 1.45
C PHE A 175 -22.31 6.98 2.45
N ASN A 176 -21.98 8.22 2.09
CA ASN A 176 -22.12 9.35 3.01
C ASN A 176 -23.58 9.70 3.30
N LYS A 177 -24.50 9.47 2.36
CA LYS A 177 -25.95 9.71 2.53
C LYS A 177 -26.64 8.62 3.37
N ASP A 178 -26.05 7.41 3.45
CA ASP A 178 -26.64 6.33 4.23
C ASP A 178 -26.74 6.70 5.71
N CYS A 179 -27.93 6.64 6.26
CA CYS A 179 -28.25 6.92 7.66
C CYS A 179 -28.48 5.65 8.47
N THR A 180 -28.53 4.48 7.83
CA THR A 180 -28.80 3.18 8.51
C THR A 180 -27.56 2.61 9.17
N GLY A 181 -26.36 2.94 8.66
CA GLY A 181 -25.07 2.37 9.09
C GLY A 181 -24.84 0.94 8.61
N GLU A 182 -25.73 0.39 7.78
CA GLU A 182 -25.59 -0.96 7.22
C GLU A 182 -24.77 -0.99 5.94
N MET A 183 -24.68 0.15 5.25
CA MET A 183 -23.93 0.23 4.00
C MET A 183 -22.42 0.30 4.23
N VAL A 184 -21.69 -0.64 3.64
CA VAL A 184 -20.22 -0.70 3.68
C VAL A 184 -19.64 -0.06 2.42
N PHE A 185 -18.71 0.88 2.59
CA PHE A 185 -17.93 1.35 1.45
C PHE A 185 -16.81 0.36 1.14
N ILE A 186 -16.71 -0.08 -0.13
CA ILE A 186 -15.66 -1.00 -0.58
C ILE A 186 -14.95 -0.37 -1.78
N GLY A 187 -13.69 0.04 -1.58
CA GLY A 187 -12.92 0.75 -2.59
C GLY A 187 -11.50 0.22 -2.81
N GLN A 188 -11.03 0.23 -4.06
CA GLN A 188 -9.65 -0.11 -4.35
C GLN A 188 -8.72 1.05 -3.97
N ILE A 189 -7.60 0.76 -3.27
CA ILE A 189 -6.64 1.77 -2.81
C ILE A 189 -6.19 2.69 -3.96
N GLN A 190 -5.81 2.12 -5.10
CA GLN A 190 -5.27 2.89 -6.22
C GLN A 190 -6.27 3.86 -6.83
N SER A 191 -7.55 3.46 -6.91
CA SER A 191 -8.61 4.30 -7.49
C SER A 191 -9.19 5.30 -6.49
N ASN A 192 -9.17 4.97 -5.20
CA ASN A 192 -9.88 5.72 -4.16
C ASN A 192 -8.95 6.46 -3.18
N ARG A 193 -7.64 6.41 -3.38
CA ARG A 193 -6.69 7.17 -2.56
C ARG A 193 -6.76 8.69 -2.79
N GLU A 194 -7.31 9.13 -3.93
CA GLU A 194 -7.47 10.55 -4.30
C GLU A 194 -8.93 10.91 -4.46
N GLY A 195 -9.34 12.09 -3.98
CA GLY A 195 -10.65 12.66 -4.23
C GLY A 195 -11.84 12.06 -3.47
N VAL A 196 -11.67 10.96 -2.74
CA VAL A 196 -12.76 10.30 -2.00
C VAL A 196 -12.89 10.88 -0.60
N ASN A 197 -14.09 11.30 -0.21
CA ASN A 197 -14.40 11.73 1.15
C ASN A 197 -15.19 10.63 1.88
N LEU A 198 -14.63 10.11 2.97
CA LEU A 198 -15.23 9.09 3.84
C LEU A 198 -15.34 9.61 5.28
N SER A 199 -15.55 10.90 5.46
CA SER A 199 -15.61 11.55 6.79
C SER A 199 -16.75 11.06 7.66
N THR A 200 -17.79 10.46 7.09
CA THR A 200 -18.91 9.86 7.84
C THR A 200 -18.61 8.46 8.35
N ALA A 201 -17.54 7.81 7.91
CA ALA A 201 -17.16 6.48 8.39
C ALA A 201 -16.72 6.54 9.86
N ASP A 202 -17.12 5.57 10.68
CA ASP A 202 -16.58 5.39 12.03
C ASP A 202 -15.17 4.80 11.96
N TYR A 203 -14.97 3.85 11.05
CA TYR A 203 -13.70 3.16 10.85
C TYR A 203 -13.32 3.07 9.36
N LEU A 204 -12.02 3.22 9.09
CA LEU A 204 -11.42 2.82 7.82
C LEU A 204 -10.62 1.55 8.03
N ILE A 205 -10.95 0.51 7.29
CA ILE A 205 -10.29 -0.78 7.38
C ILE A 205 -9.43 -0.97 6.12
N MET A 206 -8.14 -1.08 6.32
CA MET A 206 -7.18 -1.40 5.28
C MET A 206 -7.03 -2.92 5.23
N TYR A 207 -7.78 -3.55 4.30
CA TYR A 207 -7.75 -4.99 4.08
C TYR A 207 -6.38 -5.50 3.65
N ASN A 208 -5.69 -4.67 2.88
CA ASN A 208 -4.33 -4.89 2.40
C ASN A 208 -3.56 -3.57 2.40
N ILE A 209 -2.24 -3.65 2.25
CA ILE A 209 -1.35 -2.49 2.22
C ILE A 209 -0.66 -2.37 0.85
N ASP A 210 -0.51 -1.15 0.34
CA ASP A 210 0.24 -0.93 -0.89
C ASP A 210 1.73 -0.69 -0.61
N TYR A 211 2.58 -1.00 -1.60
CA TYR A 211 4.03 -0.81 -1.51
C TYR A 211 4.47 0.64 -1.54
N ALA A 212 3.59 1.53 -2.02
CA ALA A 212 3.90 2.96 -2.20
C ALA A 212 3.56 3.77 -0.94
N ALA A 213 4.52 4.55 -0.45
CA ALA A 213 4.31 5.44 0.68
C ALA A 213 3.21 6.49 0.40
N VAL A 214 3.13 7.00 -0.84
CA VAL A 214 2.07 7.94 -1.23
C VAL A 214 0.68 7.34 -1.04
N SER A 215 0.46 6.08 -1.47
CA SER A 215 -0.81 5.39 -1.28
C SER A 215 -1.18 5.27 0.21
N TYR A 216 -0.21 4.99 1.07
CA TYR A 216 -0.41 4.92 2.52
C TYR A 216 -0.91 6.26 3.08
N PHE A 217 -0.20 7.37 2.82
CA PHE A 217 -0.57 8.67 3.38
C PHE A 217 -1.89 9.19 2.83
N GLN A 218 -2.15 9.00 1.54
CA GLN A 218 -3.38 9.43 0.91
C GLN A 218 -4.60 8.63 1.40
N ALA A 219 -4.50 7.30 1.47
CA ALA A 219 -5.60 6.44 1.91
C ALA A 219 -5.98 6.71 3.37
N ARG A 220 -5.03 6.81 4.29
CA ARG A 220 -5.32 7.05 5.71
C ARG A 220 -6.00 8.40 5.96
N ALA A 221 -5.79 9.38 5.09
CA ALA A 221 -6.37 10.71 5.23
C ALA A 221 -7.84 10.80 4.76
N ARG A 222 -8.40 9.75 4.15
CA ARG A 222 -9.76 9.82 3.54
C ARG A 222 -10.89 10.02 4.53
N MET A 223 -10.70 9.66 5.80
CA MET A 223 -11.67 9.89 6.87
C MET A 223 -11.57 11.28 7.51
N GLN A 224 -10.54 12.05 7.21
CA GLN A 224 -10.33 13.33 7.85
C GLN A 224 -11.28 14.39 7.27
N SER A 225 -11.89 15.17 8.17
CA SER A 225 -12.65 16.36 7.87
C SER A 225 -12.37 17.40 8.95
N LYS A 226 -12.48 18.69 8.60
CA LYS A 226 -12.37 19.79 9.57
C LYS A 226 -13.50 19.74 10.60
N ASP A 227 -14.67 19.26 10.19
CA ASP A 227 -15.87 19.19 11.03
C ASP A 227 -15.96 17.89 11.85
N ARG A 228 -14.97 17.01 11.72
CA ARG A 228 -14.97 15.73 12.45
C ARG A 228 -14.66 15.96 13.92
N LEU A 229 -15.58 15.55 14.79
CA LEU A 229 -15.45 15.69 16.26
C LEU A 229 -14.76 14.47 16.91
N LYS A 230 -14.83 13.30 16.27
CA LYS A 230 -14.23 12.06 16.77
C LYS A 230 -12.92 11.75 16.05
N PRO A 231 -11.93 11.11 16.68
CA PRO A 231 -10.74 10.63 16.00
C PRO A 231 -11.07 9.76 14.79
N ALA A 232 -10.30 9.90 13.72
CA ALA A 232 -10.37 9.01 12.56
C ALA A 232 -9.58 7.74 12.87
N ILE A 233 -10.25 6.60 13.02
CA ILE A 233 -9.59 5.34 13.36
C ILE A 233 -9.38 4.51 12.09
N VAL A 234 -8.12 4.19 11.81
CA VAL A 234 -7.71 3.36 10.68
C VAL A 234 -7.18 2.03 11.20
N TYR A 235 -7.83 0.94 10.81
CA TYR A 235 -7.39 -0.42 11.12
C TYR A 235 -6.61 -1.02 9.97
N TRP A 236 -5.40 -1.51 10.24
CA TRP A 236 -4.57 -2.26 9.31
C TRP A 236 -4.66 -3.74 9.61
N LEU A 237 -5.19 -4.53 8.69
CA LEU A 237 -5.33 -5.98 8.86
C LEU A 237 -4.14 -6.70 8.24
N PHE A 238 -3.25 -7.19 9.07
CA PHE A 238 -2.06 -7.92 8.64
C PHE A 238 -2.23 -9.42 8.88
N ALA A 239 -1.84 -10.23 7.92
CA ALA A 239 -1.72 -11.66 8.16
C ALA A 239 -0.47 -11.94 9.01
N GLU A 240 -0.60 -12.79 10.03
CA GLU A 240 0.56 -13.21 10.83
C GLU A 240 1.65 -13.83 9.94
N ASN A 241 2.90 -13.52 10.23
CA ASN A 241 4.08 -14.00 9.48
C ASN A 241 4.11 -13.57 7.99
N SER A 242 3.36 -12.55 7.62
CA SER A 242 3.34 -11.98 6.28
C SER A 242 4.38 -10.87 6.08
N LEU A 243 4.32 -10.23 4.92
CA LEU A 243 5.11 -9.05 4.58
C LEU A 243 4.48 -7.76 5.09
N ASP A 244 3.21 -7.80 5.52
CA ASP A 244 2.38 -6.62 5.74
C ASP A 244 3.00 -5.64 6.74
N GLN A 245 3.48 -6.14 7.89
CA GLN A 245 4.15 -5.30 8.90
C GLN A 245 5.38 -4.57 8.34
N LYS A 246 6.17 -5.24 7.51
CA LYS A 246 7.39 -4.64 6.94
C LYS A 246 7.11 -3.64 5.84
N ILE A 247 6.05 -3.88 5.06
CA ILE A 247 5.55 -2.90 4.11
C ILE A 247 5.09 -1.66 4.89
N TYR A 248 4.32 -1.86 5.96
CA TYR A 248 3.84 -0.79 6.82
C TYR A 248 4.98 0.04 7.42
N ASP A 249 6.00 -0.60 7.99
CA ASP A 249 7.17 0.07 8.57
C ASP A 249 7.92 0.91 7.52
N ALA A 250 8.05 0.39 6.28
CA ALA A 250 8.70 1.12 5.21
C ALA A 250 7.89 2.35 4.79
N VAL A 251 6.59 2.18 4.49
CA VAL A 251 5.74 3.26 3.96
C VAL A 251 5.44 4.32 5.02
N LYS A 252 5.31 3.94 6.28
CA LYS A 252 5.15 4.87 7.41
C LYS A 252 6.35 5.79 7.56
N ASN A 253 7.55 5.29 7.25
CA ASN A 253 8.80 6.06 7.22
C ASN A 253 9.05 6.75 5.87
N LYS A 254 8.01 7.00 5.08
CA LYS A 254 8.05 7.67 3.77
C LYS A 254 8.94 6.96 2.72
N LYS A 255 9.12 5.65 2.86
CA LYS A 255 9.91 4.82 1.94
C LYS A 255 8.99 3.82 1.22
N ASN A 256 9.13 3.71 -0.09
CA ASN A 256 8.43 2.65 -0.82
C ASN A 256 9.03 1.28 -0.46
N PHE A 257 8.16 0.28 -0.30
CA PHE A 257 8.63 -1.09 -0.12
C PHE A 257 9.08 -1.66 -1.47
N THR A 258 10.34 -2.09 -1.53
CA THR A 258 10.99 -2.50 -2.77
C THR A 258 11.42 -3.98 -2.73
N LEU A 259 11.81 -4.49 -3.89
CA LEU A 259 12.36 -5.86 -3.98
C LEU A 259 13.58 -6.08 -3.07
N SER A 260 14.40 -5.06 -2.82
CA SER A 260 15.52 -5.17 -1.89
C SER A 260 15.08 -5.40 -0.45
N HIS A 261 14.01 -4.76 -0.01
CA HIS A 261 13.39 -5.00 1.29
C HIS A 261 12.85 -6.45 1.38
N PHE A 262 12.17 -6.91 0.32
CA PHE A 262 11.65 -8.29 0.27
C PHE A 262 12.77 -9.34 0.35
N LYS A 263 13.84 -9.21 -0.45
CA LYS A 263 14.96 -10.15 -0.45
C LYS A 263 15.62 -10.26 0.91
N LYS A 264 15.90 -9.13 1.56
CA LYS A 264 16.47 -9.09 2.91
C LYS A 264 15.59 -9.86 3.91
N HIS A 265 14.29 -9.79 3.75
CA HIS A 265 13.34 -10.46 4.64
C HIS A 265 13.16 -11.94 4.33
N ALA A 266 13.06 -12.30 3.06
CA ALA A 266 12.82 -13.67 2.64
C ALA A 266 14.05 -14.59 2.84
N GLY A 267 15.18 -14.03 3.29
CA GLY A 267 16.46 -14.77 3.41
C GLY A 267 17.05 -15.16 2.05
N ILE A 268 16.63 -14.46 0.99
CA ILE A 268 17.12 -14.71 -0.37
C ILE A 268 18.45 -13.97 -0.52
N LYS A 269 19.55 -14.72 -0.68
CA LYS A 269 20.89 -14.14 -0.88
C LYS A 269 20.88 -13.23 -2.12
N THR A 270 21.28 -11.98 -1.94
CA THR A 270 21.58 -11.11 -3.08
C THR A 270 22.88 -11.60 -3.71
N ALA A 271 22.97 -11.56 -5.05
CA ALA A 271 24.11 -12.04 -5.83
C ALA A 271 25.50 -11.44 -5.48
N LYS A 272 25.60 -10.63 -4.40
CA LYS A 272 26.85 -10.04 -3.89
C LYS A 272 27.49 -10.80 -2.72
N GLN A 273 26.97 -11.95 -2.32
CA GLN A 273 27.54 -12.75 -1.21
C GLN A 273 28.10 -14.10 -1.65
N VAL A 274 28.40 -14.27 -2.93
CA VAL A 274 29.17 -15.41 -3.44
C VAL A 274 30.52 -14.86 -3.88
N HIS A 275 31.43 -14.77 -2.92
CA HIS A 275 32.88 -14.80 -3.10
C HIS A 275 33.46 -15.61 -1.96
#